data_f4c5ac7888cd1f369a89f3d336da03f1
#
_entry.id   f4c5ac7888cd1f369a89f3d336da03f1
#
_cell.length_a   1.000
_cell.length_b   1.000
_cell.length_c   1.000
_cell.angle_alpha   90.00
_cell.angle_beta   90.00
_cell.angle_gamma   90.00
#
_symmetry.space_group_name_H-M   'P 1'
#
loop_
_entity.id
_entity.type
_entity.pdbx_description
1 polymer ?
#
loop_
_entity_poly.entity_id
_entity_poly.type
_entity_poly.pdbx_seq_one_letter_code
_entity_poly.pdbx_strand_id
1 'polypeptide(L)'
;MSMLGIGTVGVREIAQTKTSQERLNKSFTALLAFNALSTFIAIILLLILLYVVPKFTDYRDLLIVGGLKLLSTFLLIDWLYRGLEDFKFITQRTLIIRILFVISVFLFVKNKEDYTLYYFLIVFSITINAIINLLYSRHHIRLDFDFQEMKRIASPILVLGAYSILAWLYNSFSTSFLGFVSTDEQVGYYSTATKLYTIFLSIITSFTTVMLPRLSQLVSQNHFKEFQQRVNKSLNIILTVSIPLAIFAIFFATDIIRVIAGKGYEGAIAPMMITMPILIIVSIEQILIIQILTPLKKDREVMLCTAWGAVLGIILNILLVPHMLCKGAAVCWLISELMVMSSAIYFIHNKTSISLPFNLLKQRFIPLFIISICSYFMHITFSDIHVLIRLILSALIMVFTTYSVEKFLVKNPIVHEIDNWTINLIKNKWKK
;
A
#
# COMPACT_ATOMS: atom_id res chain seq x y z
N MET A 1 -5.97 -12.75 4.84
CA MET A 1 -7.11 -13.59 4.41
C MET A 1 -8.07 -13.95 5.53
N SER A 2 -7.63 -14.31 6.74
CA SER A 2 -8.55 -14.72 7.83
C SER A 2 -9.64 -13.71 8.18
N MET A 3 -9.43 -12.42 7.99
CA MET A 3 -10.43 -11.38 8.31
C MET A 3 -11.48 -11.10 7.21
N LEU A 4 -11.44 -11.73 6.05
CA LEU A 4 -12.46 -11.75 4.98
C LEU A 4 -13.36 -10.50 4.90
N GLY A 5 -12.81 -9.30 4.69
CA GLY A 5 -13.62 -8.06 4.62
C GLY A 5 -14.15 -7.53 5.96
N ILE A 6 -14.01 -8.28 7.05
CA ILE A 6 -14.47 -7.90 8.40
C ILE A 6 -13.84 -6.56 8.85
N GLY A 7 -12.61 -6.28 8.45
CA GLY A 7 -11.97 -5.00 8.75
C GLY A 7 -12.77 -3.79 8.26
N THR A 8 -13.40 -3.88 7.09
CA THR A 8 -14.20 -2.80 6.51
C THR A 8 -15.66 -2.85 6.95
N VAL A 9 -16.29 -4.05 6.88
CA VAL A 9 -17.67 -4.25 7.33
C VAL A 9 -17.80 -3.92 8.81
N GLY A 10 -16.84 -4.40 9.63
CA GLY A 10 -16.86 -4.19 11.08
C GLY A 10 -16.82 -2.72 11.45
N VAL A 11 -15.93 -1.93 10.87
CA VAL A 11 -15.89 -0.48 11.13
C VAL A 11 -17.23 0.17 10.79
N ARG A 12 -17.83 -0.18 9.64
CA ARG A 12 -19.11 0.37 9.20
C ARG A 12 -20.27 -0.01 10.13
N GLU A 13 -20.41 -1.28 10.44
CA GLU A 13 -21.51 -1.80 11.29
C GLU A 13 -21.42 -1.24 12.73
N ILE A 14 -20.22 -1.23 13.31
CA ILE A 14 -19.98 -0.63 14.63
C ILE A 14 -20.30 0.88 14.64
N ALA A 15 -19.85 1.61 13.64
CA ALA A 15 -20.14 3.05 13.53
C ALA A 15 -21.65 3.33 13.43
N GLN A 16 -22.42 2.47 12.75
CA GLN A 16 -23.87 2.61 12.61
C GLN A 16 -24.63 2.18 13.88
N THR A 17 -24.08 1.29 14.69
CA THR A 17 -24.74 0.74 15.88
C THR A 17 -24.26 1.36 17.20
N LYS A 18 -23.24 2.19 17.20
CA LYS A 18 -22.63 2.79 18.41
C LYS A 18 -23.59 3.58 19.32
N THR A 19 -24.72 4.01 18.80
CA THR A 19 -25.73 4.76 19.58
C THR A 19 -26.63 3.87 20.42
N SER A 20 -26.69 2.56 20.18
CA SER A 20 -27.51 1.59 20.92
C SER A 20 -26.64 0.46 21.42
N GLN A 21 -26.46 0.32 22.72
CA GLN A 21 -25.61 -0.70 23.34
C GLN A 21 -26.05 -2.12 22.98
N GLU A 22 -27.34 -2.39 22.91
CA GLU A 22 -27.88 -3.69 22.52
C GLU A 22 -27.49 -4.05 21.08
N ARG A 23 -27.73 -3.14 20.12
CA ARG A 23 -27.37 -3.36 18.71
C ARG A 23 -25.86 -3.49 18.54
N LEU A 24 -25.08 -2.68 19.28
CA LEU A 24 -23.62 -2.77 19.26
C LEU A 24 -23.13 -4.15 19.70
N ASN A 25 -23.69 -4.70 20.79
CA ASN A 25 -23.34 -6.02 21.31
C ASN A 25 -23.69 -7.13 20.28
N LYS A 26 -24.87 -7.08 19.67
CA LYS A 26 -25.30 -8.04 18.64
C LYS A 26 -24.42 -7.99 17.40
N SER A 27 -24.16 -6.78 16.86
CA SER A 27 -23.30 -6.60 15.68
C SER A 27 -21.86 -7.03 15.96
N PHE A 28 -21.32 -6.69 17.13
CA PHE A 28 -19.98 -7.14 17.52
C PHE A 28 -19.89 -8.65 17.59
N THR A 29 -20.86 -9.31 18.27
CA THR A 29 -20.87 -10.76 18.44
C THR A 29 -20.99 -11.47 17.09
N ALA A 30 -21.83 -10.97 16.19
CA ALA A 30 -21.97 -11.51 14.84
C ALA A 30 -20.66 -11.39 14.03
N LEU A 31 -20.01 -10.23 14.05
CA LEU A 31 -18.72 -10.01 13.39
C LEU A 31 -17.61 -10.89 13.95
N LEU A 32 -17.55 -11.04 15.28
CA LEU A 32 -16.59 -11.92 15.94
C LEU A 32 -16.80 -13.38 15.58
N ALA A 33 -18.07 -13.84 15.49
CA ALA A 33 -18.40 -15.20 15.08
C ALA A 33 -17.96 -15.50 13.63
N PHE A 34 -18.18 -14.56 12.70
CA PHE A 34 -17.67 -14.70 11.32
C PHE A 34 -16.12 -14.70 11.28
N ASN A 35 -15.47 -13.88 12.11
CA ASN A 35 -14.02 -13.88 12.20
C ASN A 35 -13.49 -15.21 12.76
N ALA A 36 -14.16 -15.79 13.77
CA ALA A 36 -13.84 -17.11 14.31
C ALA A 36 -13.97 -18.19 13.23
N LEU A 37 -15.08 -18.20 12.48
CA LEU A 37 -15.34 -19.17 11.42
C LEU A 37 -14.28 -19.08 10.30
N SER A 38 -13.98 -17.87 9.82
CA SER A 38 -12.98 -17.67 8.77
C SER A 38 -11.57 -18.02 9.23
N THR A 39 -11.23 -17.75 10.50
CA THR A 39 -9.94 -18.14 11.08
C THR A 39 -9.85 -19.66 11.24
N PHE A 40 -10.92 -20.33 11.67
CA PHE A 40 -10.96 -21.78 11.77
C PHE A 40 -10.76 -22.45 10.40
N ILE A 41 -11.43 -21.95 9.35
CA ILE A 41 -11.23 -22.41 7.97
C ILE A 41 -9.77 -22.17 7.53
N ALA A 42 -9.19 -21.02 7.84
CA ALA A 42 -7.80 -20.70 7.49
C ALA A 42 -6.80 -21.62 8.20
N ILE A 43 -7.04 -22.01 9.45
CA ILE A 43 -6.21 -22.97 10.19
C ILE A 43 -6.32 -24.36 9.56
N ILE A 44 -7.51 -24.82 9.24
CA ILE A 44 -7.69 -26.13 8.55
C ILE A 44 -6.94 -26.14 7.23
N LEU A 45 -7.07 -25.08 6.42
CA LEU A 45 -6.34 -24.95 5.16
C LEU A 45 -4.84 -24.96 5.38
N LEU A 46 -4.32 -24.27 6.41
CA LEU A 46 -2.90 -24.31 6.76
C LEU A 46 -2.44 -25.72 7.09
N LEU A 47 -3.20 -26.48 7.89
CA LEU A 47 -2.88 -27.85 8.26
C LEU A 47 -2.89 -28.80 7.03
N ILE A 48 -3.87 -28.63 6.14
CA ILE A 48 -3.93 -29.40 4.88
C ILE A 48 -2.71 -29.09 4.01
N LEU A 49 -2.36 -27.80 3.85
CA LEU A 49 -1.21 -27.38 3.06
C LEU A 49 0.12 -27.89 3.63
N LEU A 50 0.27 -27.93 4.95
CA LEU A 50 1.44 -28.51 5.63
C LEU A 50 1.60 -30.00 5.32
N TYR A 51 0.49 -30.71 5.12
CA TYR A 51 0.51 -32.14 4.78
C TYR A 51 0.71 -32.40 3.29
N VAL A 52 0.08 -31.60 2.42
CA VAL A 52 0.03 -31.84 0.97
C VAL A 52 1.25 -31.28 0.24
N VAL A 53 1.85 -30.17 0.72
CA VAL A 53 2.94 -29.48 0.00
C VAL A 53 4.28 -29.83 0.62
N PRO A 54 5.13 -30.68 -0.03
CA PRO A 54 6.41 -31.12 0.54
C PRO A 54 7.35 -29.95 0.89
N LYS A 55 7.37 -28.88 0.10
CA LYS A 55 8.21 -27.70 0.34
C LYS A 55 7.91 -27.00 1.68
N PHE A 56 6.71 -27.17 2.23
CA PHE A 56 6.34 -26.57 3.51
C PHE A 56 6.94 -27.28 4.72
N THR A 57 7.44 -28.52 4.53
CA THR A 57 8.14 -29.26 5.58
C THR A 57 9.43 -28.55 6.00
N ASP A 58 10.12 -27.93 5.05
CA ASP A 58 11.37 -27.18 5.29
C ASP A 58 11.15 -25.92 6.13
N TYR A 59 9.91 -25.39 6.14
CA TYR A 59 9.50 -24.17 6.85
C TYR A 59 8.54 -24.43 8.01
N ARG A 60 8.52 -25.68 8.53
CA ARG A 60 7.56 -26.13 9.53
C ARG A 60 7.48 -25.18 10.75
N ASP A 61 8.62 -24.77 11.28
CA ASP A 61 8.68 -23.91 12.48
C ASP A 61 8.07 -22.53 12.19
N LEU A 62 8.36 -21.96 11.03
CA LEU A 62 7.75 -20.69 10.60
C LEU A 62 6.24 -20.81 10.40
N LEU A 63 5.78 -21.95 9.90
CA LEU A 63 4.34 -22.16 9.67
C LEU A 63 3.58 -22.42 10.98
N ILE A 64 4.20 -23.04 11.98
CA ILE A 64 3.64 -23.14 13.34
C ILE A 64 3.50 -21.74 13.96
N VAL A 65 4.54 -20.92 13.88
CA VAL A 65 4.47 -19.50 14.31
C VAL A 65 3.44 -18.74 13.50
N GLY A 66 3.30 -19.04 12.20
CA GLY A 66 2.23 -18.51 11.32
C GLY A 66 0.82 -18.89 11.78
N GLY A 67 0.63 -20.10 12.31
CA GLY A 67 -0.62 -20.53 12.94
C GLY A 67 -0.98 -19.69 14.17
N LEU A 68 0.01 -19.38 15.01
CA LEU A 68 -0.19 -18.45 16.13
C LEU A 68 -0.57 -17.04 15.65
N LYS A 69 -0.02 -16.58 14.53
CA LYS A 69 -0.41 -15.32 13.90
C LYS A 69 -1.87 -15.30 13.48
N LEU A 70 -2.41 -16.40 12.93
CA LEU A 70 -3.82 -16.52 12.56
C LEU A 70 -4.72 -16.36 13.79
N LEU A 71 -4.41 -17.05 14.89
CA LEU A 71 -5.14 -16.92 16.15
C LEU A 71 -5.06 -15.50 16.73
N SER A 72 -3.89 -14.87 16.68
CA SER A 72 -3.70 -13.50 17.14
C SER A 72 -4.49 -12.50 16.29
N THR A 73 -4.54 -12.71 14.97
CA THR A 73 -5.31 -11.85 14.04
C THR A 73 -6.82 -11.97 14.29
N PHE A 74 -7.32 -13.13 14.68
CA PHE A 74 -8.72 -13.30 15.10
C PHE A 74 -9.07 -12.39 16.28
N LEU A 75 -8.19 -12.29 17.28
CA LEU A 75 -8.39 -11.48 18.49
C LEU A 75 -8.04 -9.98 18.26
N LEU A 76 -7.46 -9.64 17.11
CA LEU A 76 -7.09 -8.25 16.80
C LEU A 76 -8.33 -7.49 16.27
N ILE A 77 -9.21 -7.09 17.19
CA ILE A 77 -10.49 -6.43 16.92
C ILE A 77 -10.36 -4.91 16.71
N ASP A 78 -9.34 -4.45 15.99
CA ASP A 78 -9.10 -3.01 15.72
C ASP A 78 -10.28 -2.31 15.03
N TRP A 79 -11.07 -3.07 14.25
CA TRP A 79 -12.29 -2.58 13.61
C TRP A 79 -13.36 -2.10 14.60
N LEU A 80 -13.40 -2.64 15.82
CA LEU A 80 -14.27 -2.17 16.89
C LEU A 80 -13.92 -0.73 17.26
N TYR A 81 -12.67 -0.49 17.62
CA TYR A 81 -12.22 0.82 18.11
C TYR A 81 -12.22 1.89 17.01
N ARG A 82 -11.96 1.49 15.76
CA ARG A 82 -12.12 2.38 14.60
C ARG A 82 -13.58 2.77 14.39
N GLY A 83 -14.51 1.84 14.54
CA GLY A 83 -15.95 2.11 14.46
C GLY A 83 -16.46 2.97 15.62
N LEU A 84 -15.89 2.81 16.81
CA LEU A 84 -16.16 3.68 17.98
C LEU A 84 -15.43 5.03 17.92
N GLU A 85 -14.54 5.22 16.92
CA GLU A 85 -13.68 6.42 16.77
C GLU A 85 -12.65 6.59 17.90
N ASP A 86 -12.32 5.54 18.64
CA ASP A 86 -11.29 5.56 19.69
C ASP A 86 -9.88 5.42 19.10
N PHE A 87 -9.50 6.37 18.26
CA PHE A 87 -8.19 6.40 17.60
C PHE A 87 -7.04 6.63 18.58
N LYS A 88 -7.32 7.30 19.72
CA LYS A 88 -6.29 7.57 20.74
C LYS A 88 -5.76 6.27 21.32
N PHE A 89 -6.66 5.36 21.71
CA PHE A 89 -6.29 4.05 22.24
C PHE A 89 -5.47 3.24 21.22
N ILE A 90 -5.97 3.13 19.97
CA ILE A 90 -5.26 2.39 18.92
C ILE A 90 -3.85 2.93 18.70
N THR A 91 -3.72 4.27 18.58
CA THR A 91 -2.44 4.90 18.27
C THR A 91 -1.43 4.72 19.40
N GLN A 92 -1.81 5.01 20.63
CA GLN A 92 -0.92 4.89 21.79
C GLN A 92 -0.42 3.46 21.97
N ARG A 93 -1.34 2.48 21.99
CA ARG A 93 -1.01 1.07 22.12
C ARG A 93 -0.08 0.61 21.01
N THR A 94 -0.45 0.87 19.74
CA THR A 94 0.32 0.40 18.58
C THR A 94 1.72 1.02 18.55
N LEU A 95 1.84 2.31 18.92
CA LEU A 95 3.12 2.99 18.96
C LEU A 95 4.06 2.37 20.01
N ILE A 96 3.54 2.14 21.24
CA ILE A 96 4.32 1.53 22.32
C ILE A 96 4.83 0.15 21.90
N ILE A 97 3.93 -0.71 21.39
CA ILE A 97 4.30 -2.07 20.99
C ILE A 97 5.28 -2.06 19.83
N ARG A 98 5.16 -1.12 18.86
CA ARG A 98 6.13 -0.98 17.77
C ARG A 98 7.51 -0.58 18.24
N ILE A 99 7.60 0.36 19.19
CA ILE A 99 8.88 0.75 19.79
C ILE A 99 9.52 -0.45 20.49
N LEU A 100 8.76 -1.17 21.31
CA LEU A 100 9.25 -2.38 21.99
C LEU A 100 9.69 -3.46 21.00
N PHE A 101 8.95 -3.67 19.92
CA PHE A 101 9.32 -4.60 18.85
C PHE A 101 10.66 -4.22 18.23
N VAL A 102 10.85 -2.95 17.85
CA VAL A 102 12.11 -2.47 17.25
C VAL A 102 13.28 -2.68 18.21
N ILE A 103 13.13 -2.31 19.48
CA ILE A 103 14.15 -2.55 20.51
C ILE A 103 14.46 -4.04 20.61
N SER A 104 13.43 -4.90 20.66
CA SER A 104 13.61 -6.35 20.75
C SER A 104 14.37 -6.92 19.54
N VAL A 105 14.10 -6.44 18.33
CA VAL A 105 14.83 -6.86 17.13
C VAL A 105 16.31 -6.51 17.26
N PHE A 106 16.67 -5.29 17.66
CA PHE A 106 18.07 -4.89 17.82
C PHE A 106 18.79 -5.65 18.93
N LEU A 107 18.09 -6.06 19.98
CA LEU A 107 18.66 -6.81 21.11
C LEU A 107 18.89 -8.28 20.78
N PHE A 108 17.92 -8.93 20.14
CA PHE A 108 17.87 -10.39 20.04
C PHE A 108 18.24 -10.93 18.66
N VAL A 109 18.02 -10.19 17.58
CA VAL A 109 18.32 -10.64 16.21
C VAL A 109 19.73 -10.18 15.86
N LYS A 110 20.69 -11.10 15.86
CA LYS A 110 22.13 -10.80 15.63
C LYS A 110 22.66 -11.43 14.35
N ASN A 111 22.19 -12.61 14.01
CA ASN A 111 22.71 -13.43 12.93
C ASN A 111 21.63 -13.72 11.87
N LYS A 112 22.07 -14.23 10.72
CA LYS A 112 21.17 -14.61 9.63
C LYS A 112 20.25 -15.78 10.01
N GLU A 113 20.71 -16.66 10.88
CA GLU A 113 19.97 -17.82 11.38
C GLU A 113 18.83 -17.44 12.30
N ASP A 114 18.81 -16.22 12.85
CA ASP A 114 17.76 -15.71 13.77
C ASP A 114 16.46 -15.36 13.07
N TYR A 115 16.25 -15.73 11.80
CA TYR A 115 15.04 -15.37 11.03
C TYR A 115 13.75 -15.93 11.64
N THR A 116 13.80 -17.11 12.26
CA THR A 116 12.65 -17.67 12.98
C THR A 116 12.31 -16.84 14.22
N LEU A 117 13.34 -16.43 14.98
CA LEU A 117 13.17 -15.53 16.13
C LEU A 117 12.61 -14.17 15.69
N TYR A 118 13.14 -13.60 14.60
CA TYR A 118 12.59 -12.35 14.02
C TYR A 118 11.11 -12.49 13.68
N TYR A 119 10.72 -13.58 13.02
CA TYR A 119 9.32 -13.82 12.68
C TYR A 119 8.46 -14.04 13.93
N PHE A 120 8.99 -14.76 14.93
CA PHE A 120 8.33 -14.91 16.23
C PHE A 120 8.08 -13.55 16.92
N LEU A 121 9.06 -12.65 16.92
CA LEU A 121 8.90 -11.30 17.50
C LEU A 121 7.79 -10.50 16.79
N ILE A 122 7.68 -10.63 15.46
CA ILE A 122 6.57 -10.03 14.71
C ILE A 122 5.23 -10.58 15.21
N VAL A 123 5.10 -11.89 15.28
CA VAL A 123 3.85 -12.54 15.70
C VAL A 123 3.54 -12.22 17.16
N PHE A 124 4.53 -12.21 18.03
CA PHE A 124 4.41 -11.85 19.42
C PHE A 124 3.90 -10.41 19.63
N SER A 125 4.41 -9.47 18.81
CA SER A 125 3.91 -8.09 18.84
C SER A 125 2.43 -7.99 18.45
N ILE A 126 1.98 -8.79 17.47
CA ILE A 126 0.58 -8.88 17.06
C ILE A 126 -0.26 -9.52 18.19
N THR A 127 0.26 -10.56 18.82
CA THR A 127 -0.41 -11.26 19.93
C THR A 127 -0.64 -10.34 21.12
N ILE A 128 0.36 -9.56 21.52
CA ILE A 128 0.22 -8.57 22.58
C ILE A 128 -0.85 -7.53 22.23
N ASN A 129 -0.83 -7.01 20.99
CA ASN A 129 -1.87 -6.10 20.52
C ASN A 129 -3.27 -6.73 20.63
N ALA A 130 -3.40 -7.98 20.24
CA ALA A 130 -4.67 -8.72 20.26
C ALA A 130 -5.17 -8.93 21.71
N ILE A 131 -4.30 -9.32 22.62
CA ILE A 131 -4.64 -9.50 24.04
C ILE A 131 -5.10 -8.17 24.67
N ILE A 132 -4.36 -7.08 24.45
CA ILE A 132 -4.74 -5.76 24.98
C ILE A 132 -6.09 -5.33 24.40
N ASN A 133 -6.34 -5.56 23.11
CA ASN A 133 -7.63 -5.29 22.48
C ASN A 133 -8.78 -6.02 23.17
N LEU A 134 -8.59 -7.32 23.38
CA LEU A 134 -9.62 -8.15 24.00
C LEU A 134 -9.90 -7.73 25.45
N LEU A 135 -8.86 -7.41 26.21
CA LEU A 135 -9.02 -6.95 27.60
C LEU A 135 -9.76 -5.61 27.65
N TYR A 136 -9.39 -4.68 26.78
CA TYR A 136 -10.02 -3.36 26.75
C TYR A 136 -11.46 -3.40 26.22
N SER A 137 -11.79 -4.32 25.31
CA SER A 137 -13.14 -4.46 24.77
C SER A 137 -14.21 -4.80 25.81
N ARG A 138 -13.82 -5.46 26.92
CA ARG A 138 -14.74 -5.80 28.03
C ARG A 138 -15.42 -4.60 28.66
N HIS A 139 -14.82 -3.40 28.53
CA HIS A 139 -15.41 -2.14 29.03
C HIS A 139 -16.50 -1.60 28.09
N HIS A 140 -16.52 -2.03 26.83
CA HIS A 140 -17.40 -1.48 25.79
C HIS A 140 -18.48 -2.45 25.36
N ILE A 141 -18.26 -3.77 25.48
CA ILE A 141 -19.06 -4.80 24.82
C ILE A 141 -19.37 -5.98 25.73
N ARG A 142 -20.60 -6.48 25.61
CA ARG A 142 -21.03 -7.79 26.11
C ARG A 142 -21.40 -8.67 24.91
N LEU A 143 -21.09 -9.96 25.01
CA LEU A 143 -21.47 -10.92 23.96
C LEU A 143 -22.99 -11.13 24.01
N ASP A 144 -23.64 -10.92 22.87
CA ASP A 144 -25.07 -11.09 22.69
C ASP A 144 -25.31 -11.74 21.31
N PHE A 145 -25.76 -13.00 21.33
CA PHE A 145 -25.95 -13.81 20.12
C PHE A 145 -27.31 -13.58 19.51
N ASP A 146 -27.33 -13.04 18.28
CA ASP A 146 -28.54 -12.86 17.48
C ASP A 146 -28.34 -13.46 16.07
N PHE A 147 -29.07 -14.51 15.76
CA PHE A 147 -28.99 -15.21 14.47
C PHE A 147 -29.48 -14.36 13.31
N GLN A 148 -30.45 -13.48 13.53
CA GLN A 148 -30.97 -12.59 12.49
C GLN A 148 -29.92 -11.57 12.10
N GLU A 149 -29.22 -11.02 13.10
CA GLU A 149 -28.11 -10.10 12.88
C GLU A 149 -26.94 -10.76 12.13
N MET A 150 -26.60 -12.00 12.49
CA MET A 150 -25.60 -12.78 11.75
C MET A 150 -26.01 -12.95 10.27
N LYS A 151 -27.24 -13.31 9.99
CA LYS A 151 -27.76 -13.47 8.61
C LYS A 151 -27.71 -12.14 7.83
N ARG A 152 -28.02 -11.03 8.49
CA ARG A 152 -27.97 -9.68 7.90
C ARG A 152 -26.57 -9.29 7.47
N ILE A 153 -25.56 -9.56 8.32
CA ILE A 153 -24.16 -9.16 8.09
C ILE A 153 -23.44 -10.14 7.15
N ALA A 154 -23.92 -11.37 6.99
CA ALA A 154 -23.26 -12.42 6.18
C ALA A 154 -23.01 -11.97 4.74
N SER A 155 -24.00 -11.43 4.04
CA SER A 155 -23.89 -11.03 2.64
C SER A 155 -22.81 -9.94 2.43
N PRO A 156 -22.81 -8.83 3.15
CA PRO A 156 -21.72 -7.84 3.08
C PRO A 156 -20.32 -8.42 3.36
N ILE A 157 -20.19 -9.31 4.36
CA ILE A 157 -18.90 -9.93 4.70
C ILE A 157 -18.40 -10.80 3.54
N LEU A 158 -19.26 -11.62 2.94
CA LEU A 158 -18.86 -12.50 1.84
C LEU A 158 -18.46 -11.71 0.59
N VAL A 159 -19.23 -10.67 0.24
CA VAL A 159 -18.92 -9.82 -0.94
C VAL A 159 -17.60 -9.07 -0.76
N LEU A 160 -17.41 -8.38 0.37
CA LEU A 160 -16.16 -7.66 0.64
C LEU A 160 -15.02 -8.62 0.97
N GLY A 161 -15.32 -9.82 1.45
CA GLY A 161 -14.35 -10.90 1.62
C GLY A 161 -13.82 -11.40 0.29
N ALA A 162 -14.68 -11.67 -0.68
CA ALA A 162 -14.28 -12.05 -2.03
C ALA A 162 -13.40 -10.96 -2.68
N TYR A 163 -13.81 -9.68 -2.57
CA TYR A 163 -12.99 -8.56 -3.02
C TYR A 163 -11.61 -8.54 -2.34
N SER A 164 -11.56 -8.75 -1.03
CA SER A 164 -10.29 -8.77 -0.28
C SER A 164 -9.38 -9.92 -0.69
N ILE A 165 -9.94 -11.09 -1.03
CA ILE A 165 -9.18 -12.22 -1.56
C ILE A 165 -8.59 -11.88 -2.94
N LEU A 166 -9.41 -11.30 -3.84
CA LEU A 166 -8.94 -10.89 -5.17
C LEU A 166 -7.83 -9.83 -5.08
N ALA A 167 -8.01 -8.83 -4.25
CA ALA A 167 -7.00 -7.80 -4.01
C ALA A 167 -5.71 -8.39 -3.41
N TRP A 168 -5.82 -9.36 -2.51
CA TRP A 168 -4.65 -10.05 -1.96
C TRP A 168 -3.94 -10.90 -3.02
N LEU A 169 -4.67 -11.65 -3.82
CA LEU A 169 -4.12 -12.41 -4.95
C LEU A 169 -3.36 -11.48 -5.89
N TYR A 170 -3.96 -10.37 -6.26
CA TYR A 170 -3.30 -9.36 -7.09
C TYR A 170 -1.98 -8.89 -6.51
N ASN A 171 -1.95 -8.52 -5.23
CA ASN A 171 -0.76 -7.94 -4.60
C ASN A 171 0.32 -8.97 -4.19
N SER A 172 -0.06 -10.20 -3.87
CA SER A 172 0.86 -11.19 -3.25
C SER A 172 1.13 -12.40 -4.13
N PHE A 173 0.40 -12.59 -5.24
CA PHE A 173 0.55 -13.76 -6.09
C PHE A 173 1.97 -13.88 -6.65
N SER A 174 2.53 -12.80 -7.17
CA SER A 174 3.88 -12.82 -7.74
C SER A 174 4.95 -13.27 -6.74
N THR A 175 4.88 -12.77 -5.50
CA THR A 175 5.82 -13.19 -4.44
C THR A 175 5.65 -14.66 -4.08
N SER A 176 4.40 -15.11 -3.91
CA SER A 176 4.08 -16.48 -3.55
C SER A 176 4.47 -17.46 -4.68
N PHE A 177 4.11 -17.14 -5.92
CA PHE A 177 4.44 -17.96 -7.08
C PHE A 177 5.96 -18.05 -7.31
N LEU A 178 6.67 -16.93 -7.18
CA LEU A 178 8.13 -16.89 -7.22
C LEU A 178 8.74 -17.84 -6.17
N GLY A 179 8.17 -17.87 -4.95
CA GLY A 179 8.60 -18.79 -3.90
C GLY A 179 8.41 -20.27 -4.23
N PHE A 180 7.41 -20.62 -5.06
CA PHE A 180 7.21 -22.01 -5.51
C PHE A 180 8.18 -22.43 -6.63
N VAL A 181 8.51 -21.52 -7.54
CA VAL A 181 9.27 -21.85 -8.77
C VAL A 181 10.75 -21.47 -8.69
N SER A 182 11.18 -20.80 -7.62
CA SER A 182 12.57 -20.32 -7.48
C SER A 182 13.14 -20.53 -6.06
N THR A 183 14.27 -19.89 -5.77
CA THR A 183 14.96 -19.93 -4.48
C THR A 183 14.47 -18.77 -3.56
N ASP A 184 14.67 -18.93 -2.25
CA ASP A 184 14.36 -17.91 -1.25
C ASP A 184 15.14 -16.61 -1.48
N GLU A 185 16.33 -16.72 -2.04
CA GLU A 185 17.16 -15.58 -2.42
C GLU A 185 16.46 -14.69 -3.46
N GLN A 186 15.85 -15.29 -4.48
CA GLN A 186 15.08 -14.58 -5.51
C GLN A 186 13.84 -13.92 -4.92
N VAL A 187 13.17 -14.60 -4.00
CA VAL A 187 12.04 -14.01 -3.23
C VAL A 187 12.51 -12.84 -2.38
N GLY A 188 13.68 -12.97 -1.74
CA GLY A 188 14.32 -11.91 -0.97
C GLY A 188 14.60 -10.67 -1.82
N TYR A 189 15.17 -10.84 -3.00
CA TYR A 189 15.45 -9.75 -3.94
C TYR A 189 14.17 -9.01 -4.38
N TYR A 190 13.17 -9.76 -4.80
CA TYR A 190 11.88 -9.18 -5.20
C TYR A 190 11.17 -8.48 -4.04
N SER A 191 11.13 -9.12 -2.87
CA SER A 191 10.51 -8.56 -1.66
C SER A 191 11.18 -7.26 -1.20
N THR A 192 12.50 -7.17 -1.34
CA THR A 192 13.26 -5.96 -1.01
C THR A 192 12.87 -4.81 -1.96
N ALA A 193 12.84 -5.08 -3.27
CA ALA A 193 12.43 -4.10 -4.26
C ALA A 193 11.00 -3.60 -4.03
N THR A 194 10.05 -4.50 -3.75
CA THR A 194 8.65 -4.14 -3.51
C THR A 194 8.44 -3.40 -2.20
N LYS A 195 9.22 -3.70 -1.14
CA LYS A 195 9.18 -2.93 0.11
C LYS A 195 9.65 -1.49 -0.10
N LEU A 196 10.73 -1.27 -0.84
CA LEU A 196 11.23 0.06 -1.17
C LEU A 196 10.21 0.85 -1.99
N TYR A 197 9.64 0.22 -3.01
CA TYR A 197 8.53 0.81 -3.76
C TYR A 197 7.37 1.24 -2.85
N THR A 198 6.96 0.39 -1.91
CA THR A 198 5.85 0.69 -0.99
C THR A 198 6.14 1.90 -0.09
N ILE A 199 7.40 2.09 0.32
CA ILE A 199 7.82 3.28 1.09
C ILE A 199 7.59 4.53 0.25
N PHE A 200 8.04 4.56 -0.99
CA PHE A 200 7.85 5.70 -1.88
C PHE A 200 6.37 5.95 -2.21
N LEU A 201 5.61 4.87 -2.46
CA LEU A 201 4.19 4.96 -2.74
C LEU A 201 3.39 5.54 -1.56
N SER A 202 3.80 5.30 -0.32
CA SER A 202 3.08 5.77 0.87
C SER A 202 2.89 7.28 0.91
N ILE A 203 3.84 8.04 0.37
CA ILE A 203 3.77 9.51 0.25
C ILE A 203 2.60 9.91 -0.64
N ILE A 204 2.47 9.24 -1.79
CA ILE A 204 1.45 9.51 -2.80
C ILE A 204 0.06 9.10 -2.30
N THR A 205 -0.02 7.92 -1.70
CA THR A 205 -1.28 7.37 -1.15
C THR A 205 -1.85 8.24 -0.03
N SER A 206 -0.99 8.82 0.81
CA SER A 206 -1.40 9.74 1.86
C SER A 206 -2.10 10.98 1.29
N PHE A 207 -1.57 11.54 0.21
CA PHE A 207 -2.20 12.67 -0.47
C PHE A 207 -3.55 12.31 -1.10
N THR A 208 -3.63 11.18 -1.80
CA THR A 208 -4.86 10.76 -2.50
C THR A 208 -6.01 10.46 -1.54
N THR A 209 -5.71 9.85 -0.39
CA THR A 209 -6.71 9.55 0.65
C THR A 209 -7.31 10.82 1.30
N VAL A 210 -6.51 11.85 1.51
CA VAL A 210 -6.99 13.14 2.04
C VAL A 210 -7.91 13.87 1.06
N MET A 211 -7.69 13.71 -0.24
CA MET A 211 -8.50 14.37 -1.29
C MET A 211 -9.85 13.69 -1.51
N LEU A 212 -10.00 12.40 -1.21
CA LEU A 212 -11.21 11.63 -1.48
C LEU A 212 -12.51 12.22 -0.87
N PRO A 213 -12.58 12.59 0.43
CA PRO A 213 -13.80 13.15 1.01
C PRO A 213 -14.23 14.45 0.33
N ARG A 214 -13.27 15.32 0.03
CA ARG A 214 -13.54 16.59 -0.64
C ARG A 214 -14.11 16.42 -2.04
N LEU A 215 -13.52 15.50 -2.81
CA LEU A 215 -13.99 15.19 -4.16
C LEU A 215 -15.38 14.53 -4.14
N SER A 216 -15.64 13.63 -3.19
CA SER A 216 -16.95 13.02 -2.99
C SER A 216 -18.03 14.06 -2.64
N GLN A 217 -17.69 15.08 -1.83
CA GLN A 217 -18.59 16.19 -1.53
C GLN A 217 -18.94 17.01 -2.77
N LEU A 218 -17.96 17.36 -3.61
CA LEU A 218 -18.20 18.12 -4.84
C LEU A 218 -19.10 17.35 -5.82
N VAL A 219 -18.93 16.04 -5.94
CA VAL A 219 -19.83 15.20 -6.75
C VAL A 219 -21.24 15.19 -6.19
N SER A 220 -21.41 15.04 -4.87
CA SER A 220 -22.73 15.04 -4.23
C SER A 220 -23.48 16.37 -4.37
N GLN A 221 -22.75 17.47 -4.49
CA GLN A 221 -23.26 18.83 -4.71
C GLN A 221 -23.43 19.19 -6.21
N ASN A 222 -23.14 18.27 -7.14
CA ASN A 222 -23.14 18.46 -8.59
C ASN A 222 -22.18 19.57 -9.07
N HIS A 223 -21.12 19.87 -8.31
CA HIS A 223 -20.11 20.88 -8.65
C HIS A 223 -19.01 20.27 -9.57
N PHE A 224 -19.39 19.69 -10.71
CA PHE A 224 -18.49 18.96 -11.60
C PHE A 224 -17.34 19.80 -12.17
N LYS A 225 -17.53 21.11 -12.37
CA LYS A 225 -16.47 22.00 -12.85
C LYS A 225 -15.34 22.14 -11.81
N GLU A 226 -15.69 22.37 -10.55
CA GLU A 226 -14.70 22.44 -9.46
C GLU A 226 -14.06 21.06 -9.23
N PHE A 227 -14.84 20.00 -9.30
CA PHE A 227 -14.35 18.62 -9.23
C PHE A 227 -13.25 18.38 -10.27
N GLN A 228 -13.51 18.70 -11.56
CA GLN A 228 -12.53 18.55 -12.64
C GLN A 228 -11.25 19.38 -12.39
N GLN A 229 -11.39 20.62 -11.93
CA GLN A 229 -10.23 21.47 -11.61
C GLN A 229 -9.37 20.87 -10.50
N ARG A 230 -10.00 20.30 -9.44
CA ARG A 230 -9.28 19.67 -8.34
C ARG A 230 -8.60 18.38 -8.75
N VAL A 231 -9.25 17.56 -9.57
CA VAL A 231 -8.63 16.35 -10.13
C VAL A 231 -7.39 16.72 -10.97
N ASN A 232 -7.49 17.73 -11.83
CA ASN A 232 -6.36 18.20 -12.64
C ASN A 232 -5.23 18.73 -11.76
N LYS A 233 -5.55 19.49 -10.70
CA LYS A 233 -4.55 19.98 -9.73
C LYS A 233 -3.90 18.82 -8.99
N SER A 234 -4.67 17.81 -8.55
CA SER A 234 -4.16 16.61 -7.89
C SER A 234 -3.20 15.84 -8.78
N LEU A 235 -3.58 15.62 -10.05
CA LEU A 235 -2.71 14.93 -11.02
C LEU A 235 -1.39 15.69 -11.21
N ASN A 236 -1.46 17.02 -11.33
CA ASN A 236 -0.28 17.85 -11.46
C ASN A 236 0.66 17.72 -10.25
N ILE A 237 0.14 17.79 -9.01
CA ILE A 237 0.91 17.63 -7.77
C ILE A 237 1.59 16.25 -7.73
N ILE A 238 0.81 15.19 -7.97
CA ILE A 238 1.30 13.82 -7.87
C ILE A 238 2.41 13.55 -8.89
N LEU A 239 2.26 14.00 -10.14
CA LEU A 239 3.29 13.82 -11.16
C LEU A 239 4.55 14.62 -10.87
N THR A 240 4.41 15.83 -10.28
CA THR A 240 5.57 16.63 -9.84
C THR A 240 6.41 15.90 -8.79
N VAL A 241 5.80 15.03 -7.97
CA VAL A 241 6.50 14.27 -6.92
C VAL A 241 6.93 12.89 -7.42
N SER A 242 6.04 12.15 -8.10
CA SER A 242 6.30 10.76 -8.48
C SER A 242 7.37 10.60 -9.56
N ILE A 243 7.45 11.52 -10.52
CA ILE A 243 8.44 11.44 -11.61
C ILE A 243 9.87 11.57 -11.09
N PRO A 244 10.25 12.63 -10.36
CA PRO A 244 11.62 12.73 -9.81
C PRO A 244 11.95 11.58 -8.86
N LEU A 245 11.00 11.18 -8.04
CA LEU A 245 11.18 10.10 -7.07
C LEU A 245 11.46 8.76 -7.77
N ALA A 246 10.71 8.43 -8.83
CA ALA A 246 10.94 7.23 -9.63
C ALA A 246 12.31 7.27 -10.34
N ILE A 247 12.65 8.40 -10.96
CA ILE A 247 13.93 8.59 -11.65
C ILE A 247 15.10 8.46 -10.66
N PHE A 248 15.03 9.13 -9.53
CA PHE A 248 16.03 9.02 -8.48
C PHE A 248 16.23 7.56 -8.05
N ALA A 249 15.12 6.86 -7.75
CA ALA A 249 15.18 5.48 -7.33
C ALA A 249 15.74 4.53 -8.40
N ILE A 250 15.57 4.82 -9.69
CA ILE A 250 16.14 4.05 -10.80
C ILE A 250 17.66 4.28 -10.90
N PHE A 251 18.10 5.53 -10.98
CA PHE A 251 19.52 5.84 -11.19
C PHE A 251 20.38 5.49 -9.98
N PHE A 252 19.84 5.63 -8.77
CA PHE A 252 20.54 5.33 -7.52
C PHE A 252 20.14 3.99 -6.90
N ALA A 253 19.53 3.08 -7.68
CA ALA A 253 19.09 1.76 -7.20
C ALA A 253 20.19 0.97 -6.52
N THR A 254 21.40 0.95 -7.09
CA THR A 254 22.57 0.25 -6.53
C THR A 254 22.93 0.80 -5.16
N ASP A 255 22.94 2.13 -5.01
CA ASP A 255 23.30 2.78 -3.75
C ASP A 255 22.22 2.58 -2.67
N ILE A 256 20.96 2.70 -3.06
CA ILE A 256 19.81 2.49 -2.18
C ILE A 256 19.81 1.05 -1.66
N ILE A 257 19.98 0.06 -2.54
CA ILE A 257 20.05 -1.35 -2.13
C ILE A 257 21.25 -1.60 -1.22
N ARG A 258 22.42 -1.07 -1.54
CA ARG A 258 23.63 -1.25 -0.72
C ARG A 258 23.48 -0.65 0.69
N VAL A 259 22.83 0.51 0.81
CA VAL A 259 22.62 1.16 2.11
C VAL A 259 21.54 0.47 2.93
N ILE A 260 20.43 0.05 2.31
CA ILE A 260 19.26 -0.45 3.03
C ILE A 260 19.34 -1.97 3.27
N ALA A 261 19.73 -2.73 2.25
CA ALA A 261 19.76 -4.19 2.32
C ALA A 261 21.17 -4.76 2.56
N GLY A 262 22.24 -3.97 2.29
CA GLY A 262 23.62 -4.39 2.52
C GLY A 262 24.20 -5.24 1.39
N LYS A 263 25.38 -5.82 1.65
CA LYS A 263 26.07 -6.73 0.73
C LYS A 263 25.31 -8.04 0.57
N GLY A 264 25.30 -8.60 -0.63
CA GLY A 264 24.60 -9.85 -0.98
C GLY A 264 23.18 -9.64 -1.49
N TYR A 265 22.71 -8.39 -1.60
CA TYR A 265 21.42 -8.05 -2.17
C TYR A 265 21.49 -7.37 -3.55
N GLU A 266 22.63 -7.53 -4.24
CA GLU A 266 22.85 -6.96 -5.59
C GLU A 266 21.80 -7.47 -6.60
N GLY A 267 21.30 -8.68 -6.42
CA GLY A 267 20.20 -9.24 -7.23
C GLY A 267 18.87 -8.49 -7.14
N ALA A 268 18.69 -7.66 -6.09
CA ALA A 268 17.49 -6.83 -5.94
C ALA A 268 17.54 -5.53 -6.78
N ILE A 269 18.69 -5.14 -7.32
CA ILE A 269 18.88 -3.89 -8.09
C ILE A 269 17.99 -3.91 -9.34
N ALA A 270 18.08 -4.97 -10.15
CA ALA A 270 17.28 -5.06 -11.39
C ALA A 270 15.76 -5.10 -11.13
N PRO A 271 15.22 -5.92 -10.21
CA PRO A 271 13.82 -5.82 -9.83
C PRO A 271 13.41 -4.42 -9.33
N MET A 272 14.27 -3.74 -8.55
CA MET A 272 14.00 -2.37 -8.11
C MET A 272 13.90 -1.41 -9.29
N MET A 273 14.85 -1.43 -10.23
CA MET A 273 14.81 -0.59 -11.42
C MET A 273 13.55 -0.82 -12.27
N ILE A 274 13.05 -2.06 -12.35
CA ILE A 274 11.84 -2.42 -13.09
C ILE A 274 10.57 -1.98 -12.34
N THR A 275 10.57 -2.02 -11.00
CA THR A 275 9.38 -1.67 -10.21
C THR A 275 9.23 -0.17 -10.00
N MET A 276 10.29 0.63 -10.04
CA MET A 276 10.18 2.08 -9.80
C MET A 276 9.33 2.86 -10.83
N PRO A 277 9.30 2.56 -12.13
CA PRO A 277 8.34 3.14 -13.07
C PRO A 277 6.87 2.93 -12.68
N ILE A 278 6.57 1.84 -11.97
CA ILE A 278 5.21 1.56 -11.44
C ILE A 278 4.74 2.71 -10.54
N LEU A 279 5.65 3.39 -9.86
CA LEU A 279 5.31 4.54 -9.01
C LEU A 279 4.58 5.64 -9.80
N ILE A 280 4.99 5.92 -11.03
CA ILE A 280 4.34 6.90 -11.90
C ILE A 280 2.98 6.37 -12.37
N ILE A 281 2.93 5.10 -12.78
CA ILE A 281 1.71 4.46 -13.30
C ILE A 281 0.63 4.43 -12.21
N VAL A 282 0.97 3.91 -11.01
CA VAL A 282 0.05 3.83 -9.87
C VAL A 282 -0.33 5.22 -9.35
N SER A 283 0.55 6.21 -9.48
CA SER A 283 0.20 7.60 -9.16
C SER A 283 -0.94 8.13 -10.03
N ILE A 284 -0.90 7.85 -11.33
CA ILE A 284 -1.98 8.19 -12.27
C ILE A 284 -3.22 7.36 -11.95
N GLU A 285 -3.04 6.06 -11.74
CA GLU A 285 -4.12 5.13 -11.42
C GLU A 285 -4.89 5.53 -10.15
N GLN A 286 -4.20 5.95 -9.09
CA GLN A 286 -4.85 6.44 -7.87
C GLN A 286 -5.74 7.67 -8.14
N ILE A 287 -5.35 8.56 -9.06
CA ILE A 287 -6.23 9.65 -9.49
C ILE A 287 -7.46 9.08 -10.21
N LEU A 288 -7.25 8.19 -11.16
CA LEU A 288 -8.34 7.62 -11.96
C LEU A 288 -9.34 6.82 -11.09
N ILE A 289 -8.84 5.96 -10.23
CA ILE A 289 -9.65 5.05 -9.41
C ILE A 289 -10.18 5.76 -8.17
N ILE A 290 -9.28 6.32 -7.31
CA ILE A 290 -9.67 6.84 -6.00
C ILE A 290 -10.30 8.22 -6.11
N GLN A 291 -9.81 9.08 -7.02
CA GLN A 291 -10.28 10.46 -7.09
C GLN A 291 -11.37 10.70 -8.15
N ILE A 292 -11.54 9.81 -9.14
CA ILE A 292 -12.58 9.94 -10.16
C ILE A 292 -13.65 8.86 -10.00
N LEU A 293 -13.31 7.58 -10.21
CA LEU A 293 -14.32 6.50 -10.24
C LEU A 293 -15.02 6.30 -8.89
N THR A 294 -14.28 6.34 -7.77
CA THR A 294 -14.85 6.11 -6.44
C THR A 294 -15.85 7.20 -6.01
N PRO A 295 -15.55 8.52 -6.12
CA PRO A 295 -16.54 9.56 -5.85
C PRO A 295 -17.78 9.49 -6.74
N LEU A 296 -17.60 9.07 -7.99
CA LEU A 296 -18.70 8.87 -8.94
C LEU A 296 -19.50 7.56 -8.71
N LYS A 297 -19.20 6.81 -7.63
CA LYS A 297 -19.85 5.54 -7.26
C LYS A 297 -19.77 4.48 -8.39
N LYS A 298 -18.65 4.45 -9.12
CA LYS A 298 -18.37 3.48 -10.18
C LYS A 298 -17.63 2.25 -9.62
N ASP A 299 -18.13 1.69 -8.52
CA ASP A 299 -17.47 0.59 -7.79
C ASP A 299 -17.31 -0.68 -8.65
N ARG A 300 -18.27 -0.95 -9.55
CA ARG A 300 -18.17 -2.07 -10.48
C ARG A 300 -17.00 -1.90 -11.45
N GLU A 301 -16.82 -0.71 -11.98
CA GLU A 301 -15.74 -0.37 -12.90
C GLU A 301 -14.38 -0.47 -12.19
N VAL A 302 -14.28 0.00 -10.93
CA VAL A 302 -13.09 -0.17 -10.08
C VAL A 302 -12.75 -1.66 -9.90
N MET A 303 -13.73 -2.48 -9.56
CA MET A 303 -13.54 -3.93 -9.43
C MET A 303 -13.07 -4.57 -10.74
N LEU A 304 -13.65 -4.18 -11.87
CA LEU A 304 -13.26 -4.71 -13.19
C LEU A 304 -11.83 -4.29 -13.57
N CYS A 305 -11.40 -3.07 -13.28
CA CYS A 305 -10.00 -2.66 -13.49
C CYS A 305 -9.03 -3.58 -12.75
N THR A 306 -9.27 -3.79 -11.46
CA THR A 306 -8.44 -4.66 -10.63
C THR A 306 -8.49 -6.12 -11.12
N ALA A 307 -9.66 -6.60 -11.53
CA ALA A 307 -9.82 -7.96 -12.05
C ALA A 307 -9.02 -8.20 -13.35
N TRP A 308 -9.05 -7.26 -14.29
CA TRP A 308 -8.25 -7.35 -15.53
C TRP A 308 -6.75 -7.37 -15.23
N GLY A 309 -6.27 -6.51 -14.31
CA GLY A 309 -4.89 -6.53 -13.87
C GLY A 309 -4.50 -7.85 -13.21
N ALA A 310 -5.36 -8.38 -12.33
CA ALA A 310 -5.12 -9.66 -11.65
C ALA A 310 -5.04 -10.84 -12.62
N VAL A 311 -5.99 -10.95 -13.54
CA VAL A 311 -6.02 -12.04 -14.54
C VAL A 311 -4.77 -12.00 -15.41
N LEU A 312 -4.44 -10.81 -15.97
CA LEU A 312 -3.24 -10.64 -16.77
C LEU A 312 -1.97 -10.93 -15.96
N GLY A 313 -1.91 -10.44 -14.71
CA GLY A 313 -0.79 -10.68 -13.81
C GLY A 313 -0.57 -12.17 -13.53
N ILE A 314 -1.62 -12.94 -13.27
CA ILE A 314 -1.52 -14.40 -13.06
C ILE A 314 -0.97 -15.09 -14.31
N ILE A 315 -1.54 -14.79 -15.49
CA ILE A 315 -1.09 -15.37 -16.76
C ILE A 315 0.40 -15.06 -17.00
N LEU A 316 0.80 -13.80 -16.85
CA LEU A 316 2.17 -13.37 -17.07
C LEU A 316 3.15 -14.00 -16.05
N ASN A 317 2.74 -14.14 -14.79
CA ASN A 317 3.58 -14.82 -13.80
C ASN A 317 3.87 -16.27 -14.20
N ILE A 318 2.86 -17.02 -14.64
CA ILE A 318 3.02 -18.41 -15.08
C ILE A 318 3.99 -18.49 -16.28
N LEU A 319 3.94 -17.51 -17.19
CA LEU A 319 4.75 -17.50 -18.40
C LEU A 319 6.19 -16.98 -18.17
N LEU A 320 6.36 -15.90 -17.42
CA LEU A 320 7.63 -15.18 -17.34
C LEU A 320 8.46 -15.52 -16.10
N VAL A 321 7.83 -15.76 -14.95
CA VAL A 321 8.57 -15.96 -13.70
C VAL A 321 9.47 -17.22 -13.73
N PRO A 322 9.06 -18.37 -14.33
CA PRO A 322 9.96 -19.53 -14.43
C PRO A 322 11.26 -19.27 -15.19
N HIS A 323 11.24 -18.33 -16.15
CA HIS A 323 12.39 -18.01 -17.00
C HIS A 323 13.21 -16.81 -16.52
N MET A 324 12.53 -15.80 -15.93
CA MET A 324 13.16 -14.53 -15.55
C MET A 324 13.26 -14.34 -14.03
N LEU A 325 12.74 -15.26 -13.22
CA LEU A 325 12.75 -15.25 -11.76
C LEU A 325 12.25 -13.92 -11.17
N CYS A 326 12.97 -13.31 -10.23
CA CYS A 326 12.59 -12.05 -9.58
C CYS A 326 12.39 -10.88 -10.57
N LYS A 327 13.16 -10.84 -11.67
CA LYS A 327 12.98 -9.84 -12.73
C LYS A 327 11.65 -10.07 -13.46
N GLY A 328 11.30 -11.32 -13.73
CA GLY A 328 10.03 -11.70 -14.32
C GLY A 328 8.83 -11.24 -13.48
N ALA A 329 8.89 -11.47 -12.16
CA ALA A 329 7.86 -11.00 -11.23
C ALA A 329 7.69 -9.47 -11.27
N ALA A 330 8.79 -8.71 -11.35
CA ALA A 330 8.77 -7.25 -11.47
C ALA A 330 8.15 -6.78 -12.80
N VAL A 331 8.48 -7.43 -13.91
CA VAL A 331 7.88 -7.15 -15.24
C VAL A 331 6.38 -7.49 -15.25
N CYS A 332 5.99 -8.64 -14.69
CA CYS A 332 4.58 -9.02 -14.57
C CYS A 332 3.78 -7.95 -13.83
N TRP A 333 4.32 -7.46 -12.73
CA TRP A 333 3.65 -6.40 -11.95
C TRP A 333 3.53 -5.11 -12.74
N LEU A 334 4.61 -4.66 -13.41
CA LEU A 334 4.60 -3.46 -14.26
C LEU A 334 3.51 -3.54 -15.35
N ILE A 335 3.41 -4.66 -16.05
CA ILE A 335 2.42 -4.85 -17.11
C ILE A 335 1.00 -4.93 -16.54
N SER A 336 0.83 -5.55 -15.37
CA SER A 336 -0.46 -5.63 -14.68
C SER A 336 -0.98 -4.24 -14.31
N GLU A 337 -0.12 -3.36 -13.74
CA GLU A 337 -0.51 -1.99 -13.40
C GLU A 337 -0.82 -1.15 -14.66
N LEU A 338 -0.10 -1.35 -15.76
CA LEU A 338 -0.45 -0.73 -17.05
C LEU A 338 -1.83 -1.17 -17.53
N MET A 339 -2.22 -2.43 -17.32
CA MET A 339 -3.56 -2.93 -17.67
C MET A 339 -4.64 -2.29 -16.78
N VAL A 340 -4.40 -2.19 -15.46
CA VAL A 340 -5.32 -1.52 -14.53
C VAL A 340 -5.51 -0.06 -14.94
N MET A 341 -4.42 0.67 -15.16
CA MET A 341 -4.47 2.07 -15.60
C MET A 341 -5.22 2.23 -16.94
N SER A 342 -4.92 1.39 -17.92
CA SER A 342 -5.55 1.45 -19.24
C SER A 342 -7.05 1.17 -19.18
N SER A 343 -7.46 0.19 -18.37
CA SER A 343 -8.87 -0.13 -18.14
C SER A 343 -9.60 1.00 -17.40
N ALA A 344 -8.95 1.65 -16.43
CA ALA A 344 -9.51 2.81 -15.75
C ALA A 344 -9.72 4.00 -16.70
N ILE A 345 -8.76 4.27 -17.60
CA ILE A 345 -8.90 5.29 -18.66
C ILE A 345 -10.09 4.96 -19.56
N TYR A 346 -10.21 3.70 -19.99
CA TYR A 346 -11.31 3.23 -20.83
C TYR A 346 -12.68 3.45 -20.16
N PHE A 347 -12.82 3.05 -18.88
CA PHE A 347 -14.09 3.22 -18.17
C PHE A 347 -14.42 4.69 -17.91
N ILE A 348 -13.44 5.53 -17.58
CA ILE A 348 -13.68 6.97 -17.40
C ILE A 348 -14.17 7.59 -18.71
N HIS A 349 -13.51 7.28 -19.82
CA HIS A 349 -13.90 7.81 -21.13
C HIS A 349 -15.33 7.39 -21.53
N ASN A 350 -15.71 6.13 -21.32
CA ASN A 350 -16.99 5.58 -21.79
C ASN A 350 -18.13 5.71 -20.79
N LYS A 351 -17.86 5.88 -19.50
CA LYS A 351 -18.88 5.82 -18.43
C LYS A 351 -19.01 7.10 -17.62
N THR A 352 -18.21 8.11 -17.91
CA THR A 352 -18.25 9.40 -17.22
C THR A 352 -18.15 10.55 -18.21
N SER A 353 -18.56 11.74 -17.77
CA SER A 353 -18.39 13.00 -18.54
C SER A 353 -17.08 13.73 -18.16
N ILE A 354 -16.20 13.09 -17.40
CA ILE A 354 -14.96 13.68 -16.92
C ILE A 354 -13.91 13.63 -18.03
N SER A 355 -13.30 14.76 -18.38
CA SER A 355 -12.23 14.83 -19.33
C SER A 355 -10.89 14.52 -18.67
N LEU A 356 -10.13 13.60 -19.27
CA LEU A 356 -8.79 13.31 -18.80
C LEU A 356 -7.81 14.37 -19.33
N PRO A 357 -6.97 14.96 -18.46
CA PRO A 357 -6.09 16.05 -18.87
C PRO A 357 -4.81 15.52 -19.55
N PHE A 358 -4.95 14.88 -20.72
CA PHE A 358 -3.82 14.34 -21.49
C PHE A 358 -2.72 15.36 -21.79
N ASN A 359 -3.10 16.64 -21.89
CA ASN A 359 -2.14 17.72 -22.11
C ASN A 359 -1.16 17.88 -20.90
N LEU A 360 -1.64 17.67 -19.69
CA LEU A 360 -0.77 17.66 -18.50
C LEU A 360 0.25 16.52 -18.54
N LEU A 361 -0.15 15.35 -19.03
CA LEU A 361 0.76 14.21 -19.20
C LEU A 361 1.84 14.53 -20.25
N LYS A 362 1.44 15.12 -21.39
CA LYS A 362 2.39 15.54 -22.42
C LYS A 362 3.41 16.56 -21.92
N GLN A 363 2.99 17.52 -21.10
CA GLN A 363 3.89 18.52 -20.51
C GLN A 363 4.94 17.91 -19.57
N ARG A 364 4.74 16.67 -19.10
CA ARG A 364 5.66 15.97 -18.19
C ARG A 364 6.84 15.28 -18.90
N PHE A 365 6.83 15.16 -20.22
CA PHE A 365 7.96 14.57 -20.94
C PHE A 365 9.23 15.39 -20.83
N ILE A 366 9.13 16.72 -20.83
CA ILE A 366 10.30 17.62 -20.70
C ILE A 366 10.95 17.49 -19.31
N PRO A 367 10.21 17.64 -18.20
CA PRO A 367 10.75 17.37 -16.87
C PRO A 367 11.38 15.99 -16.73
N LEU A 368 10.70 14.94 -17.19
CA LEU A 368 11.21 13.58 -17.13
C LEU A 368 12.57 13.45 -17.82
N PHE A 369 12.71 14.00 -19.02
CA PHE A 369 13.97 13.96 -19.77
C PHE A 369 15.09 14.73 -19.09
N ILE A 370 14.84 15.98 -18.66
CA ILE A 370 15.85 16.82 -18.00
C ILE A 370 16.28 16.20 -16.67
N ILE A 371 15.34 15.74 -15.85
CA ILE A 371 15.63 15.13 -14.55
C ILE A 371 16.42 13.83 -14.74
N SER A 372 16.11 13.03 -15.78
CA SER A 372 16.87 11.81 -16.11
C SER A 372 18.31 12.12 -16.50
N ILE A 373 18.54 13.14 -17.33
CA ILE A 373 19.89 13.58 -17.72
C ILE A 373 20.66 14.07 -16.49
N CYS A 374 20.05 14.92 -15.65
CA CYS A 374 20.70 15.41 -14.45
C CYS A 374 21.06 14.25 -13.49
N SER A 375 20.17 13.28 -13.33
CA SER A 375 20.42 12.10 -12.48
C SER A 375 21.56 11.25 -13.01
N TYR A 376 21.64 11.06 -14.32
CA TYR A 376 22.73 10.35 -14.96
C TYR A 376 24.07 11.04 -14.73
N PHE A 377 24.15 12.35 -14.94
CA PHE A 377 25.37 13.12 -14.66
C PHE A 377 25.77 13.08 -13.19
N MET A 378 24.82 13.21 -12.27
CA MET A 378 25.08 13.08 -10.82
C MET A 378 25.63 11.71 -10.47
N HIS A 379 25.07 10.64 -11.07
CA HIS A 379 25.52 9.27 -10.81
C HIS A 379 26.97 9.07 -11.23
N ILE A 380 27.41 9.65 -12.36
CA ILE A 380 28.79 9.56 -12.83
C ILE A 380 29.72 10.47 -12.01
N THR A 381 29.34 11.74 -11.83
CA THR A 381 30.22 12.75 -11.19
C THR A 381 30.49 12.42 -9.72
N PHE A 382 29.55 11.82 -9.03
CA PHE A 382 29.67 11.50 -7.61
C PHE A 382 30.06 10.03 -7.35
N SER A 383 30.59 9.30 -8.35
CA SER A 383 30.96 7.90 -8.23
C SER A 383 31.94 7.63 -7.08
N ASP A 384 32.88 8.53 -6.84
CA ASP A 384 33.98 8.38 -5.89
C ASP A 384 33.63 8.85 -4.46
N ILE A 385 32.44 9.42 -4.27
CA ILE A 385 31.99 9.91 -2.96
C ILE A 385 31.37 8.77 -2.14
N HIS A 386 31.52 8.85 -0.83
CA HIS A 386 30.90 7.89 0.08
C HIS A 386 29.39 7.77 -0.18
N VAL A 387 28.87 6.53 -0.26
CA VAL A 387 27.51 6.20 -0.75
C VAL A 387 26.40 7.02 -0.06
N LEU A 388 26.44 7.18 1.26
CA LEU A 388 25.44 7.96 2.00
C LEU A 388 25.48 9.46 1.62
N ILE A 389 26.67 10.03 1.51
CA ILE A 389 26.85 11.44 1.13
C ILE A 389 26.37 11.65 -0.31
N ARG A 390 26.71 10.72 -1.20
CA ARG A 390 26.23 10.70 -2.59
C ARG A 390 24.72 10.71 -2.68
N LEU A 391 24.03 9.82 -1.94
CA LEU A 391 22.56 9.76 -1.93
C LEU A 391 21.94 11.05 -1.42
N ILE A 392 22.43 11.61 -0.30
CA ILE A 392 21.90 12.85 0.28
C ILE A 392 22.13 14.03 -0.69
N LEU A 393 23.35 14.19 -1.20
CA LEU A 393 23.68 15.28 -2.11
C LEU A 393 22.87 15.19 -3.41
N SER A 394 22.77 14.00 -4.00
CA SER A 394 21.98 13.77 -5.21
C SER A 394 20.48 14.01 -4.98
N ALA A 395 19.96 13.64 -3.81
CA ALA A 395 18.56 13.93 -3.46
C ALA A 395 18.30 15.44 -3.34
N LEU A 396 19.20 16.19 -2.70
CA LEU A 396 19.10 17.67 -2.59
C LEU A 396 19.16 18.34 -3.97
N ILE A 397 20.11 17.94 -4.81
CA ILE A 397 20.24 18.47 -6.17
C ILE A 397 19.00 18.10 -6.99
N MET A 398 18.47 16.89 -6.84
CA MET A 398 17.24 16.44 -7.51
C MET A 398 16.03 17.32 -7.14
N VAL A 399 15.87 17.64 -5.85
CA VAL A 399 14.80 18.54 -5.39
C VAL A 399 14.96 19.92 -6.01
N PHE A 400 16.20 20.45 -6.02
CA PHE A 400 16.49 21.76 -6.60
C PHE A 400 16.26 21.79 -8.13
N THR A 401 16.72 20.77 -8.85
CA THR A 401 16.50 20.66 -10.31
C THR A 401 15.02 20.51 -10.64
N THR A 402 14.28 19.68 -9.88
CA THR A 402 12.83 19.53 -10.03
C THR A 402 12.12 20.87 -9.82
N TYR A 403 12.42 21.56 -8.73
CA TYR A 403 11.88 22.89 -8.45
C TYR A 403 12.16 23.87 -9.60
N SER A 404 13.41 23.91 -10.09
CA SER A 404 13.80 24.81 -11.18
C SER A 404 13.08 24.50 -12.49
N VAL A 405 13.00 23.21 -12.86
CA VAL A 405 12.29 22.76 -14.07
C VAL A 405 10.79 23.08 -14.00
N GLU A 406 10.16 22.79 -12.86
CA GLU A 406 8.74 23.07 -12.65
C GLU A 406 8.42 24.56 -12.64
N LYS A 407 9.31 25.38 -12.09
CA LYS A 407 9.13 26.83 -12.01
C LYS A 407 9.36 27.53 -13.35
N PHE A 408 10.48 27.25 -14.01
CA PHE A 408 10.92 28.03 -15.16
C PHE A 408 10.49 27.44 -16.51
N LEU A 409 10.46 26.11 -16.63
CA LEU A 409 10.13 25.45 -17.90
C LEU A 409 8.64 25.08 -17.99
N VAL A 410 8.11 24.39 -16.97
CA VAL A 410 6.70 23.97 -16.97
C VAL A 410 5.77 25.10 -16.57
N LYS A 411 6.29 26.10 -15.83
CA LYS A 411 5.51 27.20 -15.23
C LYS A 411 4.35 26.68 -14.40
N ASN A 412 4.64 25.67 -13.58
CA ASN A 412 3.63 24.97 -12.79
C ASN A 412 2.97 25.92 -11.79
N PRO A 413 1.64 26.15 -11.88
CA PRO A 413 0.94 27.08 -10.98
C PRO A 413 1.08 26.68 -9.50
N ILE A 414 1.28 25.42 -9.19
CA ILE A 414 1.45 24.91 -7.82
C ILE A 414 2.76 25.43 -7.21
N VAL A 415 3.83 25.43 -7.97
CA VAL A 415 5.14 25.94 -7.50
C VAL A 415 5.03 27.44 -7.21
N HIS A 416 4.32 28.18 -8.05
CA HIS A 416 4.05 29.61 -7.80
C HIS A 416 3.18 29.84 -6.55
N GLU A 417 2.18 28.97 -6.29
CA GLU A 417 1.40 29.04 -5.05
C GLU A 417 2.28 28.80 -3.81
N ILE A 418 3.16 27.82 -3.86
CA ILE A 418 4.12 27.51 -2.76
C ILE A 418 5.08 28.69 -2.52
N ASP A 419 5.62 29.27 -3.59
CA ASP A 419 6.50 30.44 -3.48
C ASP A 419 5.78 31.62 -2.81
N ASN A 420 4.57 31.94 -3.25
CA ASN A 420 3.77 33.01 -2.66
C ASN A 420 3.44 32.77 -1.19
N TRP A 421 3.13 31.54 -0.83
CA TRP A 421 2.86 31.14 0.55
C TRP A 421 4.10 31.28 1.44
N THR A 422 5.28 30.80 0.97
CA THR A 422 6.54 30.93 1.69
C THR A 422 6.97 32.38 1.86
N ILE A 423 6.82 33.21 0.83
CA ILE A 423 7.12 34.66 0.90
C ILE A 423 6.22 35.32 1.94
N ASN A 424 4.92 34.99 1.96
CA ASN A 424 3.97 35.54 2.93
C ASN A 424 4.29 35.10 4.37
N LEU A 425 4.69 33.86 4.57
CA LEU A 425 5.13 33.37 5.90
C LEU A 425 6.36 34.12 6.40
N ILE A 426 7.34 34.33 5.53
CA ILE A 426 8.56 35.08 5.86
C ILE A 426 8.21 36.55 6.20
N LYS A 427 7.41 37.20 5.36
CA LYS A 427 6.95 38.57 5.61
C LYS A 427 6.19 38.73 6.92
N ASN A 428 5.35 37.75 7.28
CA ASN A 428 4.60 37.78 8.53
C ASN A 428 5.47 37.51 9.78
N LYS A 429 6.55 36.77 9.62
CA LYS A 429 7.52 36.51 10.70
C LYS A 429 8.43 37.70 10.99
N TRP A 430 8.68 38.55 9.98
CA TRP A 430 9.49 39.78 10.10
C TRP A 430 8.67 40.98 10.55
N LYS A 431 7.33 40.87 10.63
CA LYS A 431 6.41 41.91 11.15
C LYS A 431 6.04 41.69 12.64
N LYS A 432 6.49 40.59 13.23
CA LYS A 432 6.42 40.33 14.67
C LYS A 432 7.78 40.50 15.32
#